data_691255b11c1d129003e6b83661158fa9
#
_entry.id   691255b11c1d129003e6b83661158fa9
#
_cell.length_a   1.000
_cell.length_b   1.000
_cell.length_c   1.000
_cell.angle_alpha   90.00
_cell.angle_beta   90.00
_cell.angle_gamma   90.00
#
_symmetry.space_group_name_H-M   'P 1'
#
loop_
_entity.id
_entity.type
_entity.pdbx_description
1 polymer ?
#
loop_
_entity_poly.entity_id
_entity_poly.type
_entity_poly.pdbx_seq_one_letter_code
_entity_poly.pdbx_strand_id
1 'polypeptide(L)'
;MAVCGDPEARHGIVLTANYIAKPRGVKTGMAIWQAKQVCPDLVVLPADMNEYIRFSKMAREIYERYTDQIEPFGLDESWLDVTGSVGLFGSAVSIAEEISERIKFELGITASIGVSDNKITAKLGSDYKKPDAITRIEQDNYKELVYPLPAADLLYVGPATERKLRGVGIYTIGQLAEASPELLEYKLGKMGLVLHTFANGLDISPVQRSDHIRAIKSVGNSATTPRDLVNDDDVRLMLYLLAESVACRMRELASKCTVVEVSVRDKELHWYSRQRKLAVPTCSSAEIAEVAFDLFRRSYSWTAPIRSIGVRGADLVDATIGIQTSLFDNDRRRSAWE
;
A
#
# COMPACT_ATOMS: atom_id res chain seq x y z
N MET A 1 6.89 -23.28 -2.99
CA MET A 1 7.75 -22.15 -3.38
C MET A 1 7.16 -20.87 -2.80
N ALA A 2 8.02 -19.97 -2.29
CA ALA A 2 7.62 -18.64 -1.83
C ALA A 2 8.64 -17.60 -2.27
N VAL A 3 8.16 -16.39 -2.54
CA VAL A 3 8.99 -15.21 -2.77
C VAL A 3 9.16 -14.52 -1.42
N CYS A 4 10.41 -14.21 -1.07
CA CYS A 4 10.75 -13.68 0.25
C CYS A 4 11.72 -12.50 0.13
N GLY A 5 11.75 -11.67 1.18
CA GLY A 5 12.82 -10.71 1.36
C GLY A 5 14.15 -11.37 1.77
N ASP A 6 15.21 -10.57 1.81
CA ASP A 6 16.54 -11.03 2.17
C ASP A 6 16.68 -11.25 3.68
N PRO A 7 16.98 -12.48 4.15
CA PRO A 7 17.17 -12.76 5.57
C PRO A 7 18.45 -12.13 6.12
N GLU A 8 19.52 -11.99 5.33
CA GLU A 8 20.77 -11.39 5.78
C GLU A 8 20.62 -9.89 6.04
N ALA A 9 19.78 -9.23 5.23
CA ALA A 9 19.38 -7.85 5.44
C ALA A 9 18.30 -7.68 6.53
N ARG A 10 17.99 -8.73 7.33
CA ARG A 10 16.92 -8.75 8.36
C ARG A 10 15.51 -8.54 7.80
N HIS A 11 15.30 -8.72 6.49
CA HIS A 11 14.02 -8.65 5.79
C HIS A 11 13.46 -10.02 5.41
N GLY A 12 13.92 -11.08 6.05
CA GLY A 12 13.58 -12.47 5.75
C GLY A 12 12.13 -12.84 6.07
N ILE A 13 11.17 -12.18 5.40
CA ILE A 13 9.73 -12.48 5.49
C ILE A 13 9.19 -12.94 4.15
N VAL A 14 8.14 -13.75 4.19
CA VAL A 14 7.38 -14.20 3.01
C VAL A 14 6.57 -13.03 2.45
N LEU A 15 6.83 -12.64 1.21
CA LEU A 15 6.02 -11.68 0.46
C LEU A 15 4.78 -12.37 -0.10
N THR A 16 4.97 -13.53 -0.74
CA THR A 16 3.87 -14.36 -1.25
C THR A 16 4.32 -15.82 -1.38
N ALA A 17 3.36 -16.73 -1.45
CA ALA A 17 3.60 -18.15 -1.67
C ALA A 17 2.72 -18.66 -2.82
N ASN A 18 3.18 -19.67 -3.54
CA ASN A 18 2.39 -20.31 -4.58
C ASN A 18 1.24 -21.15 -3.97
N TYR A 19 0.29 -21.51 -4.82
CA TYR A 19 -0.91 -22.26 -4.41
C TYR A 19 -0.62 -23.70 -3.92
N ILE A 20 0.61 -24.20 -4.04
CA ILE A 20 1.06 -25.45 -3.43
C ILE A 20 1.51 -25.24 -1.99
N ALA A 21 2.18 -24.12 -1.70
CA ALA A 21 2.68 -23.83 -0.36
C ALA A 21 1.62 -23.19 0.57
N LYS A 22 0.66 -22.41 0.02
CA LYS A 22 -0.44 -21.80 0.80
C LYS A 22 -1.25 -22.83 1.62
N PRO A 23 -1.74 -23.95 1.05
CA PRO A 23 -2.49 -24.96 1.81
C PRO A 23 -1.66 -25.65 2.90
N ARG A 24 -0.32 -25.65 2.78
CA ARG A 24 0.59 -26.16 3.83
C ARG A 24 0.79 -25.19 4.98
N GLY A 25 0.10 -24.05 4.97
CA GLY A 25 0.13 -23.07 6.06
C GLY A 25 1.14 -21.93 5.86
N VAL A 26 1.82 -21.81 4.72
CA VAL A 26 2.71 -20.67 4.42
C VAL A 26 1.87 -19.43 4.15
N LYS A 27 2.10 -18.36 4.94
CA LYS A 27 1.34 -17.11 4.86
C LYS A 27 2.26 -15.92 4.62
N THR A 28 1.76 -14.92 3.91
CA THR A 28 2.41 -13.60 3.77
C THR A 28 2.69 -12.99 5.15
N GLY A 29 3.88 -12.39 5.31
CA GLY A 29 4.33 -11.80 6.57
C GLY A 29 4.99 -12.78 7.55
N MET A 30 4.95 -14.10 7.30
CA MET A 30 5.72 -15.07 8.09
C MET A 30 7.21 -14.85 7.92
N ALA A 31 7.98 -15.03 8.99
CA ALA A 31 9.43 -15.17 8.85
C ALA A 31 9.77 -16.46 8.08
N ILE A 32 10.84 -16.44 7.30
CA ILE A 32 11.25 -17.61 6.47
C ILE A 32 11.41 -18.87 7.32
N TRP A 33 11.98 -18.74 8.53
CA TRP A 33 12.13 -19.89 9.42
C TRP A 33 10.80 -20.49 9.87
N GLN A 34 9.77 -19.66 10.12
CA GLN A 34 8.42 -20.13 10.45
C GLN A 34 7.78 -20.82 9.24
N ALA A 35 7.95 -20.24 8.03
CA ALA A 35 7.45 -20.84 6.81
C ALA A 35 8.09 -22.20 6.52
N LYS A 36 9.39 -22.37 6.81
CA LYS A 36 10.10 -23.66 6.71
C LYS A 36 9.69 -24.66 7.76
N GLN A 37 9.20 -24.23 8.93
CA GLN A 37 8.65 -25.17 9.94
C GLN A 37 7.36 -25.84 9.45
N VAL A 38 6.48 -25.09 8.77
CA VAL A 38 5.21 -25.64 8.24
C VAL A 38 5.38 -26.28 6.86
N CYS A 39 6.43 -25.93 6.12
CA CYS A 39 6.75 -26.47 4.80
C CYS A 39 8.27 -26.65 4.68
N PRO A 40 8.84 -27.76 5.21
CA PRO A 40 10.31 -27.98 5.28
C PRO A 40 11.02 -27.96 3.92
N ASP A 41 10.34 -28.40 2.87
CA ASP A 41 10.81 -28.43 1.49
C ASP A 41 10.55 -27.10 0.72
N LEU A 42 10.25 -26.02 1.44
CA LEU A 42 9.95 -24.72 0.83
C LEU A 42 11.15 -24.16 0.08
N VAL A 43 11.00 -24.01 -1.24
CA VAL A 43 11.95 -23.28 -2.08
C VAL A 43 11.69 -21.78 -1.93
N VAL A 44 12.71 -21.04 -1.54
CA VAL A 44 12.66 -19.58 -1.36
C VAL A 44 13.32 -18.90 -2.55
N LEU A 45 12.64 -17.91 -3.11
CA LEU A 45 13.13 -17.06 -4.21
C LEU A 45 13.21 -15.61 -3.73
N PRO A 46 14.21 -14.84 -4.20
CA PRO A 46 14.27 -13.41 -3.93
C PRO A 46 13.16 -12.67 -4.67
N ALA A 47 12.76 -11.51 -4.13
CA ALA A 47 11.84 -10.61 -4.80
C ALA A 47 12.54 -9.83 -5.91
N ASP A 48 11.87 -9.67 -7.06
CA ASP A 48 12.32 -8.81 -8.16
C ASP A 48 11.27 -7.72 -8.44
N MET A 49 11.45 -6.57 -7.83
CA MET A 49 10.50 -5.46 -7.94
C MET A 49 10.44 -4.87 -9.36
N ASN A 50 11.54 -4.93 -10.13
CA ASN A 50 11.55 -4.42 -11.50
C ASN A 50 10.67 -5.27 -12.40
N GLU A 51 10.75 -6.60 -12.26
CA GLU A 51 9.87 -7.52 -12.99
C GLU A 51 8.39 -7.32 -12.59
N TYR A 52 8.09 -7.11 -11.32
CA TYR A 52 6.70 -6.87 -10.91
C TYR A 52 6.14 -5.58 -11.51
N ILE A 53 6.92 -4.50 -11.55
CA ILE A 53 6.55 -3.24 -12.21
C ILE A 53 6.35 -3.45 -13.71
N ARG A 54 7.24 -4.22 -14.35
CA ARG A 54 7.15 -4.54 -15.78
C ARG A 54 5.84 -5.27 -16.09
N PHE A 55 5.55 -6.37 -15.37
CA PHE A 55 4.33 -7.14 -15.57
C PHE A 55 3.07 -6.34 -15.24
N SER A 56 3.11 -5.49 -14.21
CA SER A 56 2.03 -4.58 -13.88
C SER A 56 1.68 -3.63 -15.04
N LYS A 57 2.70 -3.08 -15.72
CA LYS A 57 2.50 -2.21 -16.90
C LYS A 57 1.91 -3.00 -18.08
N MET A 58 2.46 -4.16 -18.38
CA MET A 58 1.98 -5.03 -19.47
C MET A 58 0.51 -5.45 -19.26
N ALA A 59 0.12 -5.75 -18.01
CA ALA A 59 -1.27 -6.05 -17.70
C ALA A 59 -2.19 -4.84 -17.94
N ARG A 60 -1.75 -3.64 -17.56
CA ARG A 60 -2.53 -2.40 -17.83
C ARG A 60 -2.69 -2.13 -19.33
N GLU A 61 -1.67 -2.37 -20.14
CA GLU A 61 -1.75 -2.28 -21.61
C GLU A 61 -2.82 -3.23 -22.19
N ILE A 62 -3.04 -4.38 -21.56
CA ILE A 62 -4.17 -5.26 -21.92
C ILE A 62 -5.50 -4.61 -21.53
N TYR A 63 -5.61 -4.05 -20.32
CA TYR A 63 -6.84 -3.42 -19.84
C TYR A 63 -7.25 -2.20 -20.68
N GLU A 64 -6.29 -1.40 -21.13
CA GLU A 64 -6.49 -0.20 -21.97
C GLU A 64 -7.15 -0.51 -23.32
N ARG A 65 -7.11 -1.76 -23.79
CA ARG A 65 -7.81 -2.20 -25.00
C ARG A 65 -9.34 -2.22 -24.82
N TYR A 66 -9.82 -2.23 -23.57
CA TYR A 66 -11.25 -2.37 -23.26
C TYR A 66 -11.86 -1.11 -22.67
N THR A 67 -11.12 -0.32 -21.94
CA THR A 67 -11.62 0.90 -21.30
C THR A 67 -10.48 1.86 -20.95
N ASP A 68 -10.80 3.15 -20.87
CA ASP A 68 -9.92 4.19 -20.33
C ASP A 68 -10.18 4.47 -18.84
N GLN A 69 -11.21 3.85 -18.26
CA GLN A 69 -11.51 3.94 -16.83
C GLN A 69 -10.82 2.79 -16.10
N ILE A 70 -9.55 3.01 -15.76
CA ILE A 70 -8.69 2.03 -15.08
C ILE A 70 -8.10 2.69 -13.85
N GLU A 71 -8.48 2.19 -12.69
CA GLU A 71 -7.95 2.65 -11.41
C GLU A 71 -7.04 1.59 -10.81
N PRO A 72 -5.71 1.81 -10.79
CA PRO A 72 -4.78 0.88 -10.15
C PRO A 72 -4.95 0.83 -8.63
N PHE A 73 -4.89 -0.38 -8.07
CA PHE A 73 -4.86 -0.65 -6.64
C PHE A 73 -3.63 -1.51 -6.29
N GLY A 74 -2.50 -0.85 -6.12
CA GLY A 74 -1.20 -1.51 -6.01
C GLY A 74 -0.57 -1.84 -7.37
N LEU A 75 0.30 -2.86 -7.39
CA LEU A 75 1.00 -3.29 -8.61
C LEU A 75 0.23 -4.33 -9.41
N ASP A 76 -0.53 -5.17 -8.74
CA ASP A 76 -1.13 -6.40 -9.28
C ASP A 76 -2.67 -6.36 -9.37
N GLU A 77 -3.28 -5.27 -8.91
CA GLU A 77 -4.73 -5.11 -8.92
C GLU A 77 -5.15 -3.82 -9.63
N SER A 78 -6.32 -3.86 -10.28
CA SER A 78 -6.94 -2.69 -10.91
C SER A 78 -8.46 -2.86 -10.94
N TRP A 79 -9.17 -1.76 -10.76
CA TRP A 79 -10.58 -1.68 -11.13
C TRP A 79 -10.73 -1.15 -12.54
N LEU A 80 -11.62 -1.76 -13.29
CA LEU A 80 -11.99 -1.37 -14.64
C LEU A 80 -13.50 -1.08 -14.67
N ASP A 81 -13.89 0.09 -15.13
CA ASP A 81 -15.28 0.34 -15.51
C ASP A 81 -15.45 0.08 -17.01
N VAL A 82 -16.15 -0.98 -17.33
CA VAL A 82 -16.39 -1.42 -18.72
C VAL A 82 -17.80 -1.10 -19.21
N THR A 83 -18.57 -0.33 -18.42
CA THR A 83 -19.97 0.01 -18.76
C THR A 83 -20.10 0.60 -20.15
N GLY A 84 -19.21 1.52 -20.53
CA GLY A 84 -19.19 2.14 -21.86
C GLY A 84 -18.73 1.21 -22.98
N SER A 85 -18.16 0.08 -22.68
CA SER A 85 -17.51 -0.83 -23.63
C SER A 85 -18.37 -2.06 -23.96
N VAL A 86 -19.45 -2.29 -23.20
CA VAL A 86 -20.35 -3.44 -23.37
C VAL A 86 -20.95 -3.53 -24.78
N GLY A 87 -21.23 -2.38 -25.40
CA GLY A 87 -21.75 -2.34 -26.80
C GLY A 87 -20.74 -2.84 -27.84
N LEU A 88 -19.44 -2.82 -27.54
CA LEU A 88 -18.36 -3.22 -28.45
C LEU A 88 -17.89 -4.65 -28.21
N PHE A 89 -17.77 -5.03 -26.94
CA PHE A 89 -17.11 -6.28 -26.54
C PHE A 89 -18.07 -7.31 -25.93
N GLY A 90 -19.34 -7.00 -25.80
CA GLY A 90 -20.32 -7.87 -25.15
C GLY A 90 -20.44 -7.60 -23.64
N SER A 91 -20.90 -8.59 -22.87
CA SER A 91 -21.14 -8.43 -21.44
C SER A 91 -19.84 -8.19 -20.65
N ALA A 92 -19.96 -7.60 -19.45
CA ALA A 92 -18.81 -7.44 -18.54
C ALA A 92 -18.13 -8.79 -18.21
N VAL A 93 -18.90 -9.89 -18.18
CA VAL A 93 -18.35 -11.23 -17.99
C VAL A 93 -17.55 -11.65 -19.22
N SER A 94 -18.05 -11.42 -20.44
CA SER A 94 -17.31 -11.73 -21.68
C SER A 94 -15.99 -10.94 -21.77
N ILE A 95 -16.01 -9.66 -21.37
CA ILE A 95 -14.79 -8.85 -21.30
C ILE A 95 -13.81 -9.42 -20.26
N ALA A 96 -14.30 -9.84 -19.09
CA ALA A 96 -13.47 -10.46 -18.07
C ALA A 96 -12.83 -11.78 -18.53
N GLU A 97 -13.58 -12.60 -19.27
CA GLU A 97 -13.08 -13.84 -19.88
C GLU A 97 -11.97 -13.55 -20.89
N GLU A 98 -12.18 -12.59 -21.78
CA GLU A 98 -11.18 -12.21 -22.77
C GLU A 98 -9.93 -11.63 -22.14
N ILE A 99 -10.05 -10.77 -21.11
CA ILE A 99 -8.91 -10.23 -20.35
C ILE A 99 -8.14 -11.37 -19.68
N SER A 100 -8.83 -12.32 -19.03
CA SER A 100 -8.19 -13.48 -18.38
C SER A 100 -7.39 -14.30 -19.37
N GLU A 101 -7.95 -14.61 -20.55
CA GLU A 101 -7.25 -15.37 -21.57
C GLU A 101 -6.05 -14.60 -22.16
N ARG A 102 -6.17 -13.28 -22.40
CA ARG A 102 -5.03 -12.47 -22.85
C ARG A 102 -3.90 -12.44 -21.83
N ILE A 103 -4.19 -12.28 -20.55
CA ILE A 103 -3.19 -12.33 -19.48
C ILE A 103 -2.46 -13.68 -19.50
N LYS A 104 -3.17 -14.79 -19.68
CA LYS A 104 -2.55 -16.12 -19.81
C LYS A 104 -1.65 -16.25 -21.03
N PHE A 105 -2.15 -15.89 -22.21
CA PHE A 105 -1.43 -16.11 -23.45
C PHE A 105 -0.33 -15.08 -23.72
N GLU A 106 -0.56 -13.80 -23.37
CA GLU A 106 0.40 -12.74 -23.64
C GLU A 106 1.43 -12.61 -22.52
N LEU A 107 1.07 -12.88 -21.24
CA LEU A 107 1.96 -12.70 -20.09
C LEU A 107 2.39 -14.00 -19.40
N GLY A 108 1.73 -15.12 -19.67
CA GLY A 108 2.04 -16.40 -19.04
C GLY A 108 1.68 -16.49 -17.56
N ILE A 109 0.79 -15.63 -17.06
CA ILE A 109 0.31 -15.61 -15.68
C ILE A 109 -1.21 -15.73 -15.66
N THR A 110 -1.81 -15.89 -14.47
CA THR A 110 -3.26 -15.98 -14.31
C THR A 110 -3.80 -14.80 -13.52
N ALA A 111 -5.07 -14.44 -13.77
CA ALA A 111 -5.80 -13.43 -13.00
C ALA A 111 -7.09 -14.03 -12.44
N SER A 112 -7.50 -13.57 -11.24
CA SER A 112 -8.84 -13.81 -10.71
C SER A 112 -9.61 -12.50 -10.77
N ILE A 113 -10.79 -12.53 -11.41
CA ILE A 113 -11.55 -11.33 -11.76
C ILE A 113 -12.92 -11.37 -11.09
N GLY A 114 -13.26 -10.30 -10.37
CA GLY A 114 -14.61 -10.06 -9.87
C GLY A 114 -15.37 -9.14 -10.82
N VAL A 115 -16.58 -9.52 -11.18
CA VAL A 115 -17.50 -8.72 -11.99
C VAL A 115 -18.69 -8.30 -11.13
N SER A 116 -18.92 -6.99 -11.00
CA SER A 116 -19.98 -6.45 -10.15
C SER A 116 -20.31 -5.00 -10.52
N ASP A 117 -21.36 -4.46 -9.89
CA ASP A 117 -21.85 -3.10 -10.10
C ASP A 117 -21.04 -2.02 -9.36
N ASN A 118 -20.11 -2.39 -8.49
CA ASN A 118 -19.26 -1.46 -7.74
C ASN A 118 -17.88 -2.04 -7.41
N LYS A 119 -16.92 -1.15 -7.08
CA LYS A 119 -15.53 -1.51 -6.84
C LYS A 119 -15.33 -2.48 -5.67
N ILE A 120 -16.07 -2.29 -4.59
CA ILE A 120 -15.89 -3.05 -3.36
C ILE A 120 -16.34 -4.50 -3.57
N THR A 121 -17.49 -4.68 -4.19
CA THR A 121 -18.03 -5.99 -4.47
C THR A 121 -17.23 -6.71 -5.58
N ALA A 122 -16.77 -5.97 -6.60
CA ALA A 122 -15.86 -6.53 -7.61
C ALA A 122 -14.55 -7.03 -6.99
N LYS A 123 -13.95 -6.24 -6.07
CA LYS A 123 -12.75 -6.67 -5.34
C LYS A 123 -13.00 -7.93 -4.52
N LEU A 124 -14.13 -8.00 -3.80
CA LEU A 124 -14.51 -9.19 -3.04
C LEU A 124 -14.70 -10.41 -3.96
N GLY A 125 -15.33 -10.22 -5.13
CA GLY A 125 -15.48 -11.26 -6.14
C GLY A 125 -14.15 -11.79 -6.65
N SER A 126 -13.15 -10.93 -6.84
CA SER A 126 -11.81 -11.36 -7.27
C SER A 126 -11.08 -12.22 -6.22
N ASP A 127 -11.44 -12.08 -4.95
CA ASP A 127 -10.87 -12.86 -3.85
C ASP A 127 -11.68 -14.12 -3.53
N TYR A 128 -12.94 -14.21 -3.97
CA TYR A 128 -13.88 -15.28 -3.63
C TYR A 128 -13.44 -16.67 -4.12
N LYS A 129 -12.93 -16.73 -5.35
CA LYS A 129 -12.35 -17.96 -5.93
C LYS A 129 -10.99 -17.64 -6.51
N LYS A 130 -9.95 -18.36 -6.03
CA LYS A 130 -8.57 -18.26 -6.51
C LYS A 130 -7.96 -19.65 -6.60
N PRO A 131 -7.08 -19.92 -7.55
CA PRO A 131 -6.62 -19.07 -8.66
C PRO A 131 -7.53 -19.12 -9.88
N ASP A 132 -7.28 -18.20 -10.82
CA ASP A 132 -7.75 -18.26 -12.20
C ASP A 132 -9.27 -18.46 -12.32
N ALA A 133 -10.02 -17.57 -11.72
CA ALA A 133 -11.47 -17.66 -11.68
C ALA A 133 -12.14 -16.30 -11.98
N ILE A 134 -13.32 -16.37 -12.55
CA ILE A 134 -14.20 -15.22 -12.72
C ILE A 134 -15.41 -15.40 -11.79
N THR A 135 -15.66 -14.42 -10.93
CA THR A 135 -16.78 -14.43 -9.99
C THR A 135 -17.68 -13.25 -10.26
N ARG A 136 -18.94 -13.53 -10.60
CA ARG A 136 -19.98 -12.52 -10.78
C ARG A 136 -20.77 -12.36 -9.49
N ILE A 137 -20.84 -11.14 -8.95
CA ILE A 137 -21.63 -10.77 -7.79
C ILE A 137 -22.52 -9.59 -8.18
N GLU A 138 -23.81 -9.81 -8.19
CA GLU A 138 -24.84 -8.80 -8.52
C GLU A 138 -25.89 -8.74 -7.42
N GLN A 139 -26.84 -7.83 -7.52
CA GLN A 139 -27.84 -7.62 -6.47
C GLN A 139 -28.70 -8.85 -6.19
N ASP A 140 -28.97 -9.66 -7.22
CA ASP A 140 -29.80 -10.87 -7.12
C ASP A 140 -29.15 -11.98 -6.29
N ASN A 141 -27.82 -12.12 -6.33
CA ASN A 141 -27.05 -13.14 -5.59
C ASN A 141 -26.21 -12.57 -4.43
N TYR A 142 -26.25 -11.24 -4.20
CA TYR A 142 -25.39 -10.55 -3.25
C TYR A 142 -25.52 -11.12 -1.83
N LYS A 143 -26.74 -11.23 -1.32
CA LYS A 143 -26.96 -11.70 0.05
C LYS A 143 -26.55 -13.16 0.23
N GLU A 144 -26.80 -13.99 -0.77
CA GLU A 144 -26.43 -15.40 -0.74
C GLU A 144 -24.92 -15.61 -0.72
N LEU A 145 -24.18 -14.87 -1.58
CA LEU A 145 -22.75 -15.05 -1.73
C LEU A 145 -21.94 -14.26 -0.70
N VAL A 146 -22.36 -13.02 -0.36
CA VAL A 146 -21.55 -12.08 0.39
C VAL A 146 -21.85 -12.09 1.90
N TYR A 147 -23.12 -12.17 2.30
CA TYR A 147 -23.49 -12.10 3.72
C TYR A 147 -22.86 -13.18 4.60
N PRO A 148 -22.68 -14.44 4.14
CA PRO A 148 -22.02 -15.48 4.94
C PRO A 148 -20.51 -15.28 5.12
N LEU A 149 -19.87 -14.45 4.29
CA LEU A 149 -18.41 -14.26 4.33
C LEU A 149 -17.97 -13.58 5.63
N PRO A 150 -16.78 -13.89 6.13
CA PRO A 150 -16.19 -13.18 7.25
C PRO A 150 -16.14 -11.66 7.01
N ALA A 151 -16.43 -10.87 8.03
CA ALA A 151 -16.31 -9.41 7.94
C ALA A 151 -14.87 -8.97 7.59
N ALA A 152 -13.87 -9.78 7.90
CA ALA A 152 -12.47 -9.55 7.58
C ALA A 152 -12.15 -9.62 6.08
N ASP A 153 -13.01 -10.23 5.27
CA ASP A 153 -12.83 -10.33 3.81
C ASP A 153 -13.25 -9.02 3.11
N LEU A 154 -13.99 -8.15 3.81
CA LEU A 154 -14.38 -6.85 3.27
C LEU A 154 -13.18 -5.90 3.22
N LEU A 155 -13.01 -5.20 2.11
CA LEU A 155 -11.95 -4.22 1.94
C LEU A 155 -11.93 -3.21 3.10
N TYR A 156 -10.73 -2.88 3.59
CA TYR A 156 -10.45 -2.02 4.76
C TYR A 156 -10.80 -2.64 6.14
N VAL A 157 -11.21 -3.88 6.22
CA VAL A 157 -11.33 -4.61 7.48
C VAL A 157 -10.02 -5.36 7.78
N GLY A 158 -9.04 -4.63 8.33
CA GLY A 158 -7.81 -5.25 8.81
C GLY A 158 -7.96 -5.84 10.22
N PRO A 159 -6.91 -6.53 10.76
CA PRO A 159 -6.99 -7.26 12.05
C PRO A 159 -7.44 -6.42 13.25
N ALA A 160 -7.14 -5.11 13.25
CA ALA A 160 -7.56 -4.20 14.32
C ALA A 160 -9.06 -3.91 14.24
N THR A 161 -9.59 -3.68 13.03
CA THR A 161 -11.01 -3.46 12.79
C THR A 161 -11.81 -4.73 13.06
N GLU A 162 -11.34 -5.89 12.58
CA GLU A 162 -11.94 -7.19 12.85
C GLU A 162 -12.08 -7.45 14.35
N ARG A 163 -11.03 -7.21 15.16
CA ARG A 163 -11.12 -7.36 16.63
C ARG A 163 -12.19 -6.48 17.25
N LYS A 164 -12.34 -5.23 16.79
CA LYS A 164 -13.36 -4.31 17.29
C LYS A 164 -14.77 -4.78 16.92
N LEU A 165 -14.97 -5.27 15.69
CA LEU A 165 -16.24 -5.84 15.22
C LEU A 165 -16.62 -7.09 16.02
N ARG A 166 -15.70 -8.04 16.20
CA ARG A 166 -15.88 -9.23 17.01
C ARG A 166 -16.24 -8.89 18.47
N GLY A 167 -15.68 -7.82 19.02
CA GLY A 167 -15.98 -7.34 20.37
C GLY A 167 -17.42 -6.83 20.56
N VAL A 168 -18.18 -6.65 19.47
CA VAL A 168 -19.61 -6.31 19.47
C VAL A 168 -20.48 -7.38 18.79
N GLY A 169 -19.94 -8.58 18.60
CA GLY A 169 -20.69 -9.74 18.06
C GLY A 169 -20.83 -9.76 16.53
N ILE A 170 -20.05 -8.94 15.80
CA ILE A 170 -20.09 -8.90 14.33
C ILE A 170 -18.94 -9.72 13.78
N TYR A 171 -19.26 -10.84 13.10
CA TYR A 171 -18.33 -11.80 12.53
C TYR A 171 -18.40 -11.88 11.02
N THR A 172 -19.60 -11.64 10.44
CA THR A 172 -19.85 -11.76 8.99
C THR A 172 -20.20 -10.41 8.36
N ILE A 173 -20.08 -10.35 7.02
CA ILE A 173 -20.46 -9.16 6.26
C ILE A 173 -21.97 -8.90 6.42
N GLY A 174 -22.81 -9.93 6.44
CA GLY A 174 -24.24 -9.78 6.68
C GLY A 174 -24.55 -9.16 8.04
N GLN A 175 -23.89 -9.61 9.11
CA GLN A 175 -24.05 -9.00 10.44
C GLN A 175 -23.57 -7.54 10.48
N LEU A 176 -22.51 -7.21 9.72
CA LEU A 176 -22.04 -5.83 9.57
C LEU A 176 -23.05 -4.97 8.79
N ALA A 177 -23.68 -5.52 7.76
CA ALA A 177 -24.72 -4.85 6.98
C ALA A 177 -26.01 -4.59 7.78
N GLU A 178 -26.34 -5.47 8.72
CA GLU A 178 -27.54 -5.37 9.57
C GLU A 178 -27.29 -4.61 10.89
N ALA A 179 -26.02 -4.29 11.21
CA ALA A 179 -25.69 -3.56 12.43
C ALA A 179 -26.17 -2.09 12.35
N SER A 180 -26.50 -1.51 13.52
CA SER A 180 -26.90 -0.09 13.50
C SER A 180 -25.70 0.81 13.13
N PRO A 181 -25.93 1.81 12.25
CA PRO A 181 -24.89 2.77 11.86
C PRO A 181 -24.29 3.51 13.07
N GLU A 182 -25.10 3.82 14.10
CA GLU A 182 -24.68 4.52 15.31
C GLU A 182 -23.70 3.69 16.14
N LEU A 183 -23.93 2.37 16.23
CA LEU A 183 -23.01 1.44 16.90
C LEU A 183 -21.68 1.40 16.16
N LEU A 184 -21.72 1.32 14.83
CA LEU A 184 -20.52 1.25 14.00
C LEU A 184 -19.73 2.57 14.05
N GLU A 185 -20.40 3.71 14.02
CA GLU A 185 -19.77 5.02 14.17
C GLU A 185 -19.12 5.18 15.54
N TYR A 186 -19.80 4.77 16.61
CA TYR A 186 -19.25 4.78 17.97
C TYR A 186 -17.97 3.93 18.09
N LYS A 187 -17.91 2.75 17.47
CA LYS A 187 -16.79 1.80 17.58
C LYS A 187 -15.63 2.08 16.62
N LEU A 188 -15.92 2.57 15.42
CA LEU A 188 -14.96 2.69 14.31
C LEU A 188 -14.83 4.11 13.75
N GLY A 189 -15.62 5.07 14.28
CA GLY A 189 -15.71 6.42 13.74
C GLY A 189 -16.31 6.43 12.34
N LYS A 190 -15.96 7.42 11.54
CA LYS A 190 -16.44 7.57 10.15
C LYS A 190 -16.25 6.29 9.30
N MET A 191 -15.19 5.51 9.59
CA MET A 191 -14.96 4.24 8.90
C MET A 191 -16.07 3.21 9.14
N GLY A 192 -16.74 3.26 10.29
CA GLY A 192 -17.88 2.39 10.58
C GLY A 192 -19.03 2.58 9.61
N LEU A 193 -19.36 3.84 9.30
CA LEU A 193 -20.40 4.17 8.31
C LEU A 193 -20.01 3.75 6.89
N VAL A 194 -18.74 3.94 6.52
CA VAL A 194 -18.22 3.50 5.23
C VAL A 194 -18.32 1.97 5.09
N LEU A 195 -17.89 1.24 6.11
CA LEU A 195 -17.96 -0.23 6.10
C LEU A 195 -19.40 -0.76 6.10
N HIS A 196 -20.32 -0.06 6.75
CA HIS A 196 -21.75 -0.39 6.67
C HIS A 196 -22.28 -0.24 5.23
N THR A 197 -21.94 0.88 4.55
CA THR A 197 -22.29 1.11 3.16
C THR A 197 -21.70 0.00 2.26
N PHE A 198 -20.44 -0.36 2.46
CA PHE A 198 -19.77 -1.41 1.71
C PHE A 198 -20.39 -2.80 1.93
N ALA A 199 -20.73 -3.14 3.18
CA ALA A 199 -21.35 -4.40 3.55
C ALA A 199 -22.76 -4.56 2.94
N ASN A 200 -23.43 -3.45 2.65
CA ASN A 200 -24.71 -3.42 1.94
C ASN A 200 -24.57 -3.38 0.39
N GLY A 201 -23.37 -3.39 -0.15
CA GLY A 201 -23.13 -3.30 -1.59
C GLY A 201 -23.46 -1.94 -2.22
N LEU A 202 -23.49 -0.88 -1.40
CA LEU A 202 -23.98 0.45 -1.80
C LEU A 202 -22.83 1.45 -2.12
N ASP A 203 -21.62 0.96 -2.45
CA ASP A 203 -20.52 1.83 -2.87
C ASP A 203 -20.85 2.43 -4.27
N ILE A 204 -20.76 3.75 -4.35
CA ILE A 204 -20.99 4.52 -5.57
C ILE A 204 -19.73 5.24 -6.07
N SER A 205 -18.58 4.90 -5.49
CA SER A 205 -17.32 5.55 -5.85
C SER A 205 -16.94 5.21 -7.31
N PRO A 206 -16.70 6.21 -8.17
CA PRO A 206 -16.36 5.95 -9.57
C PRO A 206 -14.98 5.33 -9.70
N VAL A 207 -14.79 4.54 -10.74
CA VAL A 207 -13.45 4.13 -11.20
C VAL A 207 -12.78 5.34 -11.83
N GLN A 208 -11.57 5.66 -11.40
CA GLN A 208 -10.82 6.78 -11.96
C GLN A 208 -10.34 6.45 -13.37
N ARG A 209 -10.17 7.48 -14.19
CA ARG A 209 -9.57 7.32 -15.51
C ARG A 209 -8.08 7.02 -15.41
N SER A 210 -7.53 6.34 -16.40
CA SER A 210 -6.10 5.99 -16.46
C SER A 210 -5.17 7.21 -16.50
N ASP A 211 -5.67 8.35 -16.99
CA ASP A 211 -4.94 9.63 -17.01
C ASP A 211 -5.06 10.44 -15.72
N HIS A 212 -5.81 9.95 -14.72
CA HIS A 212 -5.94 10.62 -13.43
C HIS A 212 -4.65 10.53 -12.60
N ILE A 213 -3.95 11.65 -12.49
CA ILE A 213 -2.74 11.76 -11.68
C ILE A 213 -3.12 12.10 -10.24
N ARG A 214 -2.95 11.14 -9.33
CA ARG A 214 -3.07 11.43 -7.88
C ARG A 214 -1.94 12.35 -7.44
N ALA A 215 -2.29 13.46 -6.80
CA ALA A 215 -1.29 14.33 -6.19
C ALA A 215 -0.46 13.56 -5.15
N ILE A 216 0.85 13.51 -5.35
CA ILE A 216 1.79 12.92 -4.40
C ILE A 216 1.90 13.87 -3.20
N LYS A 217 1.52 13.41 -2.01
CA LYS A 217 1.51 14.23 -0.79
C LYS A 217 2.82 14.16 -0.01
N SER A 218 3.58 13.09 -0.18
CA SER A 218 4.84 12.88 0.53
C SER A 218 5.74 11.88 -0.19
N VAL A 219 7.05 12.02 0.01
CA VAL A 219 8.08 11.06 -0.41
C VAL A 219 8.85 10.65 0.83
N GLY A 220 8.94 9.37 1.09
CA GLY A 220 9.67 8.84 2.24
C GLY A 220 10.40 7.54 1.92
N ASN A 221 11.42 7.27 2.70
CA ASN A 221 12.14 6.01 2.69
C ASN A 221 12.50 5.59 4.11
N SER A 222 12.56 4.29 4.36
CA SER A 222 12.97 3.72 5.65
C SER A 222 13.75 2.44 5.44
N ALA A 223 14.66 2.13 6.34
CA ALA A 223 15.43 0.91 6.30
C ALA A 223 15.44 0.21 7.66
N THR A 224 15.29 -1.12 7.64
CA THR A 224 15.72 -1.97 8.73
C THR A 224 17.23 -2.18 8.55
N THR A 225 18.01 -1.78 9.52
CA THR A 225 19.48 -1.79 9.40
C THR A 225 20.04 -3.20 9.62
N PRO A 226 21.16 -3.56 8.98
CA PRO A 226 21.79 -4.88 9.14
C PRO A 226 22.18 -5.19 10.60
N ARG A 227 22.56 -4.18 11.36
CA ARG A 227 22.76 -4.23 12.83
C ARG A 227 21.93 -3.15 13.49
N ASP A 228 21.63 -3.32 14.77
CA ASP A 228 20.95 -2.27 15.52
C ASP A 228 21.86 -1.03 15.64
N LEU A 229 21.27 0.16 15.50
CA LEU A 229 21.95 1.42 15.72
C LEU A 229 22.00 1.68 17.22
N VAL A 230 23.17 2.07 17.73
CA VAL A 230 23.43 2.17 19.16
C VAL A 230 23.97 3.54 19.60
N ASN A 231 24.18 4.45 18.65
CA ASN A 231 24.70 5.79 18.90
C ASN A 231 24.20 6.79 17.85
N ASP A 232 24.40 8.08 18.13
CA ASP A 232 23.98 9.19 17.29
C ASP A 232 24.67 9.19 15.91
N ASP A 233 25.93 8.74 15.81
CA ASP A 233 26.66 8.72 14.54
C ASP A 233 26.08 7.67 13.57
N ASP A 234 25.73 6.49 14.08
CA ASP A 234 25.02 5.47 13.30
C ASP A 234 23.70 6.02 12.73
N VAL A 235 22.92 6.70 13.57
CA VAL A 235 21.65 7.30 13.18
C VAL A 235 21.84 8.40 12.14
N ARG A 236 22.82 9.28 12.37
CA ARG A 236 23.15 10.37 11.47
C ARG A 236 23.50 9.85 10.08
N LEU A 237 24.39 8.87 10.00
CA LEU A 237 24.78 8.24 8.73
C LEU A 237 23.57 7.68 7.98
N MET A 238 22.69 6.94 8.66
CA MET A 238 21.52 6.35 8.05
C MET A 238 20.53 7.41 7.57
N LEU A 239 20.31 8.48 8.32
CA LEU A 239 19.42 9.57 7.91
C LEU A 239 19.94 10.29 6.66
N TYR A 240 21.26 10.52 6.53
CA TYR A 240 21.84 11.09 5.32
C TYR A 240 21.64 10.20 4.10
N LEU A 241 21.89 8.88 4.23
CA LEU A 241 21.66 7.91 3.16
C LEU A 241 20.19 7.88 2.69
N LEU A 242 19.25 7.90 3.65
CA LEU A 242 17.83 7.89 3.34
C LEU A 242 17.37 9.23 2.76
N ALA A 243 17.90 10.35 3.25
CA ALA A 243 17.59 11.67 2.75
C ALA A 243 18.05 11.88 1.30
N GLU A 244 19.18 11.29 0.88
CA GLU A 244 19.61 11.31 -0.52
C GLU A 244 18.56 10.64 -1.43
N SER A 245 18.08 9.46 -1.06
CA SER A 245 17.03 8.76 -1.82
C SER A 245 15.72 9.58 -1.88
N VAL A 246 15.32 10.19 -0.77
CA VAL A 246 14.10 11.01 -0.71
C VAL A 246 14.25 12.28 -1.55
N ALA A 247 15.38 12.98 -1.43
CA ALA A 247 15.67 14.18 -2.17
C ALA A 247 15.75 13.94 -3.69
N CYS A 248 16.40 12.85 -4.11
CA CYS A 248 16.45 12.43 -5.52
C CYS A 248 15.05 12.27 -6.10
N ARG A 249 14.19 11.52 -5.43
CA ARG A 249 12.80 11.29 -5.86
C ARG A 249 11.96 12.56 -5.85
N MET A 250 12.18 13.48 -4.92
CA MET A 250 11.50 14.78 -4.94
C MET A 250 11.94 15.64 -6.11
N ARG A 251 13.22 15.63 -6.48
CA ARG A 251 13.73 16.33 -7.68
C ARG A 251 13.15 15.75 -8.97
N GLU A 252 13.06 14.42 -9.09
CA GLU A 252 12.40 13.75 -10.21
C GLU A 252 10.91 14.14 -10.36
N LEU A 253 10.26 14.42 -9.23
CA LEU A 253 8.87 14.90 -9.17
C LEU A 253 8.73 16.43 -9.28
N ALA A 254 9.83 17.17 -9.55
CA ALA A 254 9.87 18.62 -9.53
C ALA A 254 9.20 19.22 -8.28
N SER A 255 9.46 18.63 -7.09
CA SER A 255 8.78 18.97 -5.84
C SER A 255 9.76 19.30 -4.72
N LYS A 256 9.31 20.12 -3.77
CA LYS A 256 9.99 20.42 -2.50
C LYS A 256 9.06 20.06 -1.33
N CYS A 257 9.59 19.62 -0.21
CA CYS A 257 8.79 19.37 0.99
C CYS A 257 8.76 20.59 1.90
N THR A 258 7.62 20.81 2.57
CA THR A 258 7.46 21.82 3.62
C THR A 258 7.48 21.21 5.02
N VAL A 259 7.42 19.89 5.13
CA VAL A 259 7.47 19.16 6.39
C VAL A 259 8.50 18.03 6.27
N VAL A 260 9.35 17.89 7.28
CA VAL A 260 10.25 16.73 7.44
C VAL A 260 9.80 15.90 8.63
N GLU A 261 9.70 14.59 8.43
CA GLU A 261 9.39 13.61 9.46
C GLU A 261 10.53 12.62 9.60
N VAL A 262 10.87 12.28 10.85
CA VAL A 262 11.70 11.14 11.20
C VAL A 262 10.84 10.08 11.87
N SER A 263 11.08 8.83 11.54
CA SER A 263 10.42 7.67 12.17
C SER A 263 11.47 6.69 12.68
N VAL A 264 11.20 6.10 13.85
CA VAL A 264 12.11 5.18 14.52
C VAL A 264 11.34 3.97 14.99
N ARG A 265 11.93 2.80 14.83
CA ARG A 265 11.47 1.54 15.41
C ARG A 265 12.60 0.90 16.20
N ASP A 266 12.40 0.68 17.48
CA ASP A 266 13.40 0.05 18.33
C ASP A 266 13.48 -1.49 18.14
N LYS A 267 14.41 -2.15 18.81
CA LYS A 267 14.59 -3.60 18.75
C LYS A 267 13.40 -4.38 19.33
N GLU A 268 12.59 -3.75 20.16
CA GLU A 268 11.38 -4.31 20.77
C GLU A 268 10.15 -4.09 19.91
N LEU A 269 10.36 -3.46 18.74
CA LEU A 269 9.36 -3.15 17.72
C LEU A 269 8.40 -2.02 18.10
N HIS A 270 8.68 -1.23 19.13
CA HIS A 270 7.96 0.00 19.40
C HIS A 270 8.27 1.03 18.32
N TRP A 271 7.26 1.73 17.90
CA TRP A 271 7.34 2.71 16.81
C TRP A 271 6.94 4.09 17.30
N TYR A 272 7.68 5.10 16.88
CA TYR A 272 7.26 6.49 16.99
C TYR A 272 7.72 7.30 15.79
N SER A 273 7.08 8.46 15.56
CA SER A 273 7.54 9.45 14.59
C SER A 273 7.43 10.86 15.16
N ARG A 274 8.22 11.77 14.60
CA ARG A 274 8.19 13.21 14.87
C ARG A 274 8.36 13.97 13.59
N GLN A 275 7.64 15.07 13.46
CA GLN A 275 7.74 15.92 12.28
C GLN A 275 7.88 17.40 12.65
N ARG A 276 8.41 18.17 11.72
CA ARG A 276 8.55 19.62 11.83
C ARG A 276 8.24 20.29 10.49
N LYS A 277 7.45 21.36 10.55
CA LYS A 277 7.24 22.25 9.41
C LYS A 277 8.49 23.13 9.24
N LEU A 278 8.92 23.24 8.00
CA LEU A 278 10.07 24.05 7.61
C LEU A 278 9.62 25.50 7.34
N ALA A 279 10.50 26.45 7.61
CA ALA A 279 10.26 27.85 7.26
C ALA A 279 10.27 28.05 5.73
N VAL A 280 11.08 27.26 5.03
CA VAL A 280 11.25 27.32 3.57
C VAL A 280 11.20 25.92 3.00
N PRO A 281 10.45 25.68 1.90
CA PRO A 281 10.42 24.39 1.22
C PRO A 281 11.81 23.98 0.71
N THR A 282 12.16 22.70 0.84
CA THR A 282 13.45 22.16 0.39
C THR A 282 13.35 20.83 -0.31
N CYS A 283 14.28 20.55 -1.22
CA CYS A 283 14.61 19.20 -1.72
C CYS A 283 16.09 18.87 -1.48
N SER A 284 16.78 19.63 -0.63
CA SER A 284 18.17 19.37 -0.23
C SER A 284 18.23 18.19 0.72
N SER A 285 19.01 17.18 0.36
CA SER A 285 19.24 15.98 1.20
C SER A 285 19.91 16.35 2.53
N ALA A 286 20.84 17.29 2.51
CA ALA A 286 21.53 17.75 3.72
C ALA A 286 20.58 18.45 4.69
N GLU A 287 19.74 19.38 4.22
CA GLU A 287 18.74 20.05 5.08
C GLU A 287 17.72 19.04 5.66
N ILE A 288 17.25 18.11 4.84
CA ILE A 288 16.32 17.08 5.28
C ILE A 288 16.97 16.20 6.36
N ALA A 289 18.22 15.75 6.14
CA ALA A 289 18.94 14.90 7.08
C ALA A 289 19.21 15.63 8.41
N GLU A 290 19.63 16.88 8.36
CA GLU A 290 19.89 17.68 9.57
C GLU A 290 18.63 17.92 10.38
N VAL A 291 17.51 18.24 9.72
CA VAL A 291 16.22 18.42 10.39
C VAL A 291 15.74 17.12 11.01
N ALA A 292 15.85 16.01 10.29
CA ALA A 292 15.47 14.69 10.79
C ALA A 292 16.34 14.28 11.98
N PHE A 293 17.63 14.54 11.93
CA PHE A 293 18.57 14.24 13.03
C PHE A 293 18.30 15.12 14.27
N ASP A 294 18.02 16.41 14.09
CA ASP A 294 17.64 17.28 15.21
C ASP A 294 16.34 16.81 15.88
N LEU A 295 15.32 16.44 15.08
CA LEU A 295 14.09 15.86 15.58
C LEU A 295 14.34 14.56 16.38
N PHE A 296 15.17 13.69 15.84
CA PHE A 296 15.58 12.47 16.52
C PHE A 296 16.22 12.76 17.88
N ARG A 297 17.25 13.58 17.91
CA ARG A 297 17.99 13.90 19.14
C ARG A 297 17.13 14.53 20.24
N ARG A 298 16.12 15.31 19.86
CA ARG A 298 15.20 15.94 20.83
C ARG A 298 14.14 14.99 21.36
N SER A 299 13.91 13.88 20.70
CA SER A 299 12.77 13.02 21.03
C SER A 299 13.12 11.59 21.39
N TYR A 300 14.35 11.14 21.13
CA TYR A 300 14.78 9.79 21.45
C TYR A 300 15.84 9.78 22.57
N SER A 301 15.55 9.07 23.65
CA SER A 301 16.37 9.03 24.86
C SER A 301 17.23 7.77 24.98
N TRP A 302 17.48 7.05 23.89
CA TRP A 302 18.28 5.82 23.85
C TRP A 302 17.85 4.74 24.86
N THR A 303 16.54 4.60 25.07
CA THR A 303 15.97 3.54 25.94
C THR A 303 16.21 2.14 25.40
N ALA A 304 16.38 2.00 24.08
CA ALA A 304 16.70 0.74 23.42
C ALA A 304 17.49 1.01 22.13
N PRO A 305 18.27 0.04 21.62
CA PRO A 305 18.86 0.11 20.29
C PRO A 305 17.79 0.22 19.19
N ILE A 306 18.11 0.90 18.10
CA ILE A 306 17.19 1.15 16.99
C ILE A 306 17.36 0.07 15.92
N ARG A 307 16.26 -0.58 15.56
CA ARG A 307 16.19 -1.60 14.50
C ARG A 307 15.96 -1.00 13.11
N SER A 308 15.12 0.01 13.03
CA SER A 308 14.71 0.62 11.75
C SER A 308 14.54 2.13 11.92
N ILE A 309 14.94 2.87 10.90
CA ILE A 309 14.81 4.31 10.86
C ILE A 309 14.30 4.75 9.49
N GLY A 310 13.54 5.84 9.45
CA GLY A 310 13.01 6.41 8.21
C GLY A 310 12.99 7.93 8.23
N VAL A 311 13.01 8.50 7.04
CA VAL A 311 12.83 9.93 6.80
C VAL A 311 11.78 10.14 5.71
N ARG A 312 10.97 11.19 5.86
CA ARG A 312 9.92 11.55 4.90
C ARG A 312 9.85 13.07 4.74
N GLY A 313 9.85 13.52 3.48
CA GLY A 313 9.41 14.86 3.10
C GLY A 313 7.92 14.84 2.81
N ALA A 314 7.14 15.67 3.48
CA ALA A 314 5.70 15.75 3.36
C ALA A 314 5.23 17.17 3.03
N ASP A 315 3.92 17.30 2.75
CA ASP A 315 3.28 18.54 2.29
C ASP A 315 4.07 19.13 1.11
N LEU A 316 4.13 18.32 0.03
CA LEU A 316 4.89 18.65 -1.16
C LEU A 316 4.29 19.85 -1.89
N VAL A 317 5.16 20.72 -2.36
CA VAL A 317 4.84 21.87 -3.20
C VAL A 317 5.67 21.78 -4.47
N ASP A 318 5.19 22.43 -5.54
CA ASP A 318 5.92 22.53 -6.80
C ASP A 318 7.28 23.24 -6.59
N ALA A 319 8.34 22.72 -7.22
CA ALA A 319 9.70 23.27 -7.08
C ALA A 319 9.83 24.72 -7.59
N THR A 320 8.91 25.14 -8.49
CA THR A 320 8.89 26.49 -9.07
C THR A 320 8.20 27.52 -8.19
N ILE A 321 7.54 27.11 -7.10
CA ILE A 321 6.89 28.06 -6.18
C ILE A 321 7.94 29.03 -5.63
N GLY A 322 7.70 30.32 -5.87
CA GLY A 322 8.54 31.40 -5.36
C GLY A 322 8.63 31.33 -3.83
N ILE A 323 9.84 31.38 -3.32
CA ILE A 323 10.13 31.39 -1.89
C ILE A 323 10.27 32.83 -1.44
N GLN A 324 9.50 33.24 -0.43
CA GLN A 324 9.75 34.53 0.21
C GLN A 324 10.96 34.36 1.13
N THR A 325 12.10 34.95 0.71
CA THR A 325 13.32 34.95 1.50
C THR A 325 13.32 36.18 2.44
N SER A 326 13.91 36.00 3.63
CA SER A 326 14.19 37.10 4.55
C SER A 326 15.52 37.75 4.17
N LEU A 327 15.66 39.07 4.38
CA LEU A 327 16.93 39.77 4.23
C LEU A 327 18.08 39.22 5.10
N PHE A 328 17.75 38.41 6.09
CA PHE A 328 18.68 37.73 7.01
C PHE A 328 18.96 36.28 6.65
N ASP A 329 18.31 35.74 5.58
CA ASP A 329 18.58 34.40 5.11
C ASP A 329 19.89 34.30 4.35
N ASN A 330 20.73 33.35 4.70
CA ASN A 330 22.05 33.18 4.11
C ASN A 330 21.94 32.40 2.78
N ASP A 331 21.41 33.06 1.74
CA ASP A 331 21.13 32.49 0.41
C ASP A 331 22.37 31.84 -0.24
N ARG A 332 23.59 32.27 0.10
CA ARG A 332 24.82 31.67 -0.45
C ARG A 332 25.07 30.23 -0.03
N ARG A 333 24.55 29.82 1.12
CA ARG A 333 24.62 28.38 1.55
C ARG A 333 23.59 27.53 0.87
N ARG A 334 22.43 28.09 0.53
CA ARG A 334 21.34 27.32 -0.12
C ARG A 334 21.59 27.03 -1.59
N SER A 335 22.01 28.07 -2.36
CA SER A 335 22.31 27.91 -3.78
C SER A 335 23.49 26.97 -4.08
N ALA A 336 24.34 26.68 -3.10
CA ALA A 336 25.43 25.74 -3.22
C ALA A 336 24.98 24.27 -2.96
N TRP A 337 23.73 24.05 -2.49
CA TRP A 337 23.18 22.73 -2.11
C TRP A 337 21.99 22.29 -3.01
N GLU A 338 21.46 23.21 -3.82
CA GLU A 338 20.47 22.95 -4.90
C GLU A 338 21.19 22.64 -6.23
#